data_a48a7009933e6f1cd809df16ece70eb0
#
_entry.id   a48a7009933e6f1cd809df16ece70eb0
#
_cell.length_a   1.000
_cell.length_b   1.000
_cell.length_c   1.000
_cell.angle_alpha   90.00
_cell.angle_beta   90.00
_cell.angle_gamma   90.00
#
_symmetry.space_group_name_H-M   'P 1'
#
loop_
_entity.id
_entity.type
_entity.pdbx_description
1 polymer ?
#
loop_
_entity_poly.entity_id
_entity_poly.type
_entity_poly.pdbx_seq_one_letter_code
_entity_poly.pdbx_strand_id
1 'polypeptide(L)'
;VEKPPLAASPSDSFVAGALYAVITTAVNFLNSGMSAHMINILAGLGLAAGVAVWIATLRGIGQSLARLAEILFGARLDVFGLNMLSTALLPIAFLVGMASGVFVPAAVAFAFVYGGGNGLTTITRGTLPLALFDRSTYGLVVGRLLMPSFIVSAASPIVYATIIDRFGNQAALVLSIAVACLALAAAAALQFRFRGR
;
A
#
# COMPACT_ATOMS: atom_id res chain seq x y z
N VAL A 1 -18.50 26.00 6.26
CA VAL A 1 -19.55 24.97 6.40
C VAL A 1 -18.87 23.62 6.39
N GLU A 2 -18.92 22.93 7.52
CA GLU A 2 -18.31 21.61 7.69
C GLU A 2 -19.14 20.60 6.88
N LYS A 3 -18.49 19.90 5.94
CA LYS A 3 -19.18 18.86 5.15
C LYS A 3 -19.54 17.69 6.08
N PRO A 4 -20.79 17.18 6.03
CA PRO A 4 -21.18 16.03 6.83
C PRO A 4 -20.33 14.79 6.46
N PRO A 5 -20.08 13.87 7.39
CA PRO A 5 -19.35 12.65 7.11
C PRO A 5 -20.10 11.79 6.09
N LEU A 6 -19.36 11.19 5.15
CA LEU A 6 -19.96 10.34 4.10
C LEU A 6 -20.53 9.05 4.67
N ALA A 7 -19.99 8.54 5.76
CA ALA A 7 -20.45 7.34 6.47
C ALA A 7 -21.33 7.71 7.68
N ALA A 8 -22.43 8.44 7.44
CA ALA A 8 -23.30 8.97 8.48
C ALA A 8 -24.16 7.88 9.18
N SER A 9 -24.52 6.79 8.49
CA SER A 9 -25.29 5.69 9.10
C SER A 9 -24.38 4.69 9.83
N PRO A 10 -24.87 4.00 10.89
CA PRO A 10 -24.08 2.98 11.59
C PRO A 10 -23.58 1.86 10.65
N SER A 11 -24.41 1.44 9.70
CA SER A 11 -24.05 0.42 8.71
C SER A 11 -22.98 0.91 7.72
N ASP A 12 -23.10 2.16 7.23
CA ASP A 12 -22.09 2.75 6.35
C ASP A 12 -20.76 2.98 7.09
N SER A 13 -20.84 3.40 8.35
CA SER A 13 -19.65 3.57 9.21
C SER A 13 -18.92 2.27 9.46
N PHE A 14 -19.64 1.17 9.68
CA PHE A 14 -19.05 -0.16 9.81
C PHE A 14 -18.38 -0.62 8.53
N VAL A 15 -19.06 -0.52 7.37
CA VAL A 15 -18.52 -0.93 6.08
C VAL A 15 -17.31 -0.07 5.68
N ALA A 16 -17.39 1.24 5.82
CA ALA A 16 -16.28 2.15 5.55
C ALA A 16 -15.08 1.83 6.44
N GLY A 17 -15.31 1.59 7.74
CA GLY A 17 -14.28 1.20 8.69
C GLY A 17 -13.62 -0.14 8.35
N ALA A 18 -14.40 -1.16 8.02
CA ALA A 18 -13.89 -2.47 7.64
C ALA A 18 -13.03 -2.40 6.37
N LEU A 19 -13.50 -1.73 5.32
CA LEU A 19 -12.75 -1.56 4.09
C LEU A 19 -11.46 -0.75 4.30
N TYR A 20 -11.52 0.34 5.06
CA TYR A 20 -10.35 1.10 5.43
C TYR A 20 -9.33 0.26 6.23
N ALA A 21 -9.79 -0.52 7.21
CA ALA A 21 -8.93 -1.40 7.98
C ALA A 21 -8.26 -2.47 7.12
N VAL A 22 -8.98 -3.05 6.15
CA VAL A 22 -8.40 -4.01 5.17
C VAL A 22 -7.32 -3.35 4.33
N ILE A 23 -7.59 -2.17 3.75
CA ILE A 23 -6.61 -1.42 2.95
C ILE A 23 -5.35 -1.15 3.76
N THR A 24 -5.50 -0.55 4.94
CA THR A 24 -4.35 -0.16 5.78
C THR A 24 -3.57 -1.36 6.29
N THR A 25 -4.25 -2.46 6.63
CA THR A 25 -3.60 -3.69 7.08
C THR A 25 -2.80 -4.33 5.95
N ALA A 26 -3.38 -4.46 4.76
CA ALA A 26 -2.71 -5.02 3.59
C ALA A 26 -1.49 -4.18 3.20
N VAL A 27 -1.63 -2.86 3.13
CA VAL A 27 -0.52 -1.95 2.77
C VAL A 27 0.59 -1.99 3.83
N ASN A 28 0.27 -1.97 5.12
CA ASN A 28 1.27 -2.04 6.19
C ASN A 28 1.97 -3.41 6.22
N PHE A 29 1.25 -4.49 5.95
CA PHE A 29 1.83 -5.82 5.80
C PHE A 29 2.88 -5.85 4.67
N LEU A 30 2.52 -5.35 3.48
CA LEU A 30 3.44 -5.27 2.34
C LEU A 30 4.64 -4.38 2.66
N ASN A 31 4.41 -3.23 3.30
CA ASN A 31 5.47 -2.30 3.64
C ASN A 31 6.48 -2.90 4.62
N SER A 32 6.01 -3.61 5.65
CA SER A 32 6.86 -4.27 6.65
C SER A 32 7.67 -5.40 6.03
N GLY A 33 7.03 -6.29 5.26
CA GLY A 33 7.69 -7.41 4.59
C GLY A 33 8.73 -6.95 3.55
N MET A 34 8.38 -5.98 2.70
CA MET A 34 9.31 -5.43 1.73
C MET A 34 10.45 -4.64 2.39
N SER A 35 10.23 -3.98 3.51
CA SER A 35 11.31 -3.31 4.24
C SER A 35 12.35 -4.29 4.77
N ALA A 36 11.91 -5.47 5.19
CA ALA A 36 12.79 -6.51 5.72
C ALA A 36 13.48 -7.33 4.63
N HIS A 37 12.80 -7.63 3.51
CA HIS A 37 13.23 -8.67 2.58
C HIS A 37 13.49 -8.23 1.15
N MET A 38 13.24 -6.96 0.76
CA MET A 38 13.36 -6.51 -0.63
C MET A 38 14.73 -6.77 -1.23
N ILE A 39 15.81 -6.49 -0.48
CA ILE A 39 17.18 -6.73 -0.94
C ILE A 39 17.41 -8.23 -1.15
N ASN A 40 17.00 -9.05 -0.19
CA ASN A 40 17.15 -10.51 -0.27
C ASN A 40 16.33 -11.11 -1.43
N ILE A 41 15.11 -10.60 -1.66
CA ILE A 41 14.27 -11.01 -2.78
C ILE A 41 14.96 -10.67 -4.11
N LEU A 42 15.44 -9.44 -4.28
CA LEU A 42 16.13 -9.03 -5.50
C LEU A 42 17.42 -9.82 -5.74
N ALA A 43 18.22 -10.03 -4.71
CA ALA A 43 19.45 -10.84 -4.81
C ALA A 43 19.12 -12.31 -5.13
N GLY A 44 18.11 -12.88 -4.50
CA GLY A 44 17.67 -14.26 -4.75
C GLY A 44 16.99 -14.47 -6.11
N LEU A 45 16.57 -13.39 -6.77
CA LEU A 45 16.13 -13.42 -8.17
C LEU A 45 17.30 -13.35 -9.17
N GLY A 46 18.55 -13.18 -8.69
CA GLY A 46 19.75 -13.21 -9.53
C GLY A 46 20.47 -11.88 -9.69
N LEU A 47 20.03 -10.82 -9.00
CA LEU A 47 20.76 -9.55 -9.03
C LEU A 47 21.98 -9.60 -8.10
N ALA A 48 23.10 -8.99 -8.54
CA ALA A 48 24.27 -8.83 -7.67
C ALA A 48 23.90 -8.03 -6.42
N ALA A 49 24.44 -8.42 -5.26
CA ALA A 49 24.06 -7.83 -3.96
C ALA A 49 24.15 -6.30 -3.93
N GLY A 50 25.22 -5.72 -4.49
CA GLY A 50 25.39 -4.26 -4.58
C GLY A 50 24.32 -3.59 -5.44
N VAL A 51 23.89 -4.24 -6.54
CA VAL A 51 22.81 -3.77 -7.41
C VAL A 51 21.48 -3.85 -6.68
N ALA A 52 21.21 -4.93 -5.97
CA ALA A 52 19.99 -5.10 -5.19
C ALA A 52 19.84 -4.03 -4.09
N VAL A 53 20.92 -3.70 -3.39
CA VAL A 53 20.95 -2.62 -2.39
C VAL A 53 20.66 -1.27 -3.04
N TRP A 54 21.34 -0.96 -4.15
CA TRP A 54 21.12 0.31 -4.85
C TRP A 54 19.68 0.44 -5.34
N ILE A 55 19.12 -0.61 -5.95
CA ILE A 55 17.73 -0.62 -6.41
C ILE A 55 16.75 -0.45 -5.24
N ALA A 56 17.00 -1.10 -4.10
CA ALA A 56 16.16 -0.95 -2.92
C ALA A 56 16.11 0.50 -2.41
N THR A 57 17.15 1.31 -2.61
CA THR A 57 17.13 2.74 -2.25
C THR A 57 16.16 3.55 -3.10
N LEU A 58 15.92 3.14 -4.36
CA LEU A 58 14.99 3.81 -5.27
C LEU A 58 13.55 3.80 -4.76
N ARG A 59 13.20 2.83 -3.92
CA ARG A 59 11.91 2.82 -3.22
C ARG A 59 11.69 4.10 -2.40
N GLY A 60 12.71 4.54 -1.64
CA GLY A 60 12.65 5.78 -0.86
C GLY A 60 12.53 7.02 -1.75
N ILE A 61 13.25 7.04 -2.86
CA ILE A 61 13.17 8.13 -3.86
C ILE A 61 11.78 8.18 -4.48
N GLY A 62 11.24 7.05 -4.95
CA GLY A 62 9.89 6.94 -5.50
C GLY A 62 8.82 7.40 -4.50
N GLN A 63 8.96 7.02 -3.23
CA GLN A 63 8.07 7.43 -2.15
C GLN A 63 8.08 8.95 -1.94
N SER A 64 9.24 9.57 -1.92
CA SER A 64 9.40 11.02 -1.72
C SER A 64 8.90 11.81 -2.92
N LEU A 65 9.21 11.37 -4.13
CA LEU A 65 8.75 12.01 -5.36
C LEU A 65 7.23 11.91 -5.54
N ALA A 66 6.63 10.78 -5.19
CA ALA A 66 5.18 10.64 -5.26
C ALA A 66 4.44 11.57 -4.29
N ARG A 67 4.97 11.75 -3.06
CA ARG A 67 4.43 12.74 -2.10
C ARG A 67 4.60 14.17 -2.60
N LEU A 68 5.75 14.49 -3.17
CA LEU A 68 5.99 15.80 -3.75
C LEU A 68 5.04 16.07 -4.94
N ALA A 69 4.88 15.09 -5.82
CA ALA A 69 3.96 15.17 -6.95
C ALA A 69 2.51 15.37 -6.48
N GLU A 70 2.10 14.71 -5.40
CA GLU A 70 0.78 14.89 -4.80
C GLU A 70 0.61 16.31 -4.28
N ILE A 71 1.58 16.85 -3.55
CA ILE A 71 1.53 18.25 -3.04
C ILE A 71 1.42 19.25 -4.21
N LEU A 72 2.13 19.02 -5.30
CA LEU A 72 2.17 19.95 -6.44
C LEU A 72 0.95 19.81 -7.36
N PHE A 73 0.41 18.60 -7.52
CA PHE A 73 -0.61 18.27 -8.53
C PHE A 73 -1.86 17.61 -7.95
N GLY A 74 -1.89 17.28 -6.66
CA GLY A 74 -2.94 16.49 -6.00
C GLY A 74 -4.30 17.19 -5.97
N ALA A 75 -4.36 18.50 -6.16
CA ALA A 75 -5.63 19.24 -6.28
C ALA A 75 -6.56 18.73 -7.40
N ARG A 76 -6.06 17.88 -8.31
CA ARG A 76 -6.82 17.29 -9.42
C ARG A 76 -7.52 15.97 -9.06
N LEU A 77 -7.11 15.34 -7.97
CA LEU A 77 -7.65 14.05 -7.55
C LEU A 77 -8.41 14.21 -6.23
N ASP A 78 -9.62 13.67 -6.19
CA ASP A 78 -10.33 13.49 -4.94
C ASP A 78 -9.68 12.38 -4.09
N VAL A 79 -10.00 12.32 -2.81
CA VAL A 79 -9.39 11.37 -1.86
C VAL A 79 -9.60 9.91 -2.29
N PHE A 80 -10.76 9.59 -2.88
CA PHE A 80 -11.04 8.25 -3.38
C PHE A 80 -10.22 7.91 -4.63
N GLY A 81 -10.08 8.85 -5.56
CA GLY A 81 -9.23 8.70 -6.74
C GLY A 81 -7.77 8.52 -6.37
N LEU A 82 -7.27 9.30 -5.39
CA LEU A 82 -5.91 9.16 -4.88
C LEU A 82 -5.70 7.79 -4.20
N ASN A 83 -6.67 7.32 -3.40
CA ASN A 83 -6.63 6.01 -2.77
C ASN A 83 -6.64 4.88 -3.82
N MET A 84 -7.45 5.01 -4.86
CA MET A 84 -7.50 4.04 -5.95
C MET A 84 -6.19 4.00 -6.74
N LEU A 85 -5.61 5.16 -7.08
CA LEU A 85 -4.32 5.25 -7.75
C LEU A 85 -3.21 4.63 -6.90
N SER A 86 -3.12 4.99 -5.63
CA SER A 86 -2.09 4.51 -4.73
C SER A 86 -2.14 2.99 -4.54
N THR A 87 -3.33 2.41 -4.39
CA THR A 87 -3.51 0.96 -4.24
C THR A 87 -3.33 0.21 -5.56
N ALA A 88 -3.66 0.80 -6.72
CA ALA A 88 -3.44 0.18 -8.03
C ALA A 88 -1.96 0.08 -8.40
N LEU A 89 -1.14 1.04 -8.00
CA LEU A 89 0.31 1.01 -8.24
C LEU A 89 1.00 -0.18 -7.56
N LEU A 90 0.45 -0.71 -6.45
CA LEU A 90 1.08 -1.80 -5.71
C LEU A 90 1.10 -3.12 -6.49
N PRO A 91 -0.05 -3.68 -6.96
CA PRO A 91 -0.02 -4.92 -7.74
C PRO A 91 0.75 -4.74 -9.06
N ILE A 92 0.65 -3.58 -9.72
CA ILE A 92 1.43 -3.27 -10.93
C ILE A 92 2.93 -3.35 -10.64
N ALA A 93 3.39 -2.75 -9.55
CA ALA A 93 4.79 -2.80 -9.15
C ALA A 93 5.26 -4.24 -8.93
N PHE A 94 4.51 -5.07 -8.19
CA PHE A 94 4.88 -6.45 -7.93
C PHE A 94 4.85 -7.32 -9.19
N LEU A 95 3.91 -7.10 -10.10
CA LEU A 95 3.88 -7.77 -11.41
C LEU A 95 5.15 -7.45 -12.23
N VAL A 96 5.54 -6.17 -12.27
CA VAL A 96 6.81 -5.77 -12.89
C VAL A 96 7.99 -6.40 -12.17
N GLY A 97 7.92 -6.49 -10.83
CA GLY A 97 8.91 -7.13 -9.98
C GLY A 97 9.19 -8.60 -10.31
N MET A 98 8.21 -9.33 -10.85
CA MET A 98 8.39 -10.72 -11.28
C MET A 98 9.45 -10.88 -12.38
N ALA A 99 9.67 -9.85 -13.19
CA ALA A 99 10.69 -9.83 -14.24
C ALA A 99 12.07 -9.35 -13.77
N SER A 100 12.25 -9.03 -12.48
CA SER A 100 13.48 -8.41 -11.95
C SER A 100 14.73 -9.28 -12.13
N GLY A 101 14.59 -10.60 -12.09
CA GLY A 101 15.70 -11.54 -12.25
C GLY A 101 16.23 -11.67 -13.69
N VAL A 102 15.40 -11.32 -14.68
CA VAL A 102 15.73 -11.44 -16.10
C VAL A 102 16.12 -10.09 -16.70
N PHE A 103 15.55 -9.01 -16.18
CA PHE A 103 15.68 -7.67 -16.75
C PHE A 103 15.85 -6.61 -15.66
N VAL A 104 17.08 -6.16 -15.45
CA VAL A 104 17.42 -5.17 -14.39
C VAL A 104 16.54 -3.92 -14.40
N PRO A 105 16.19 -3.32 -15.55
CA PRO A 105 15.26 -2.18 -15.57
C PRO A 105 13.88 -2.48 -14.96
N ALA A 106 13.42 -3.74 -15.00
CA ALA A 106 12.18 -4.13 -14.31
C ALA A 106 12.33 -4.04 -12.77
N ALA A 107 13.49 -4.41 -12.23
CA ALA A 107 13.79 -4.25 -10.81
C ALA A 107 13.80 -2.77 -10.38
N VAL A 108 14.39 -1.89 -11.22
CA VAL A 108 14.38 -0.44 -11.02
C VAL A 108 12.96 0.10 -11.03
N ALA A 109 12.17 -0.25 -12.05
CA ALA A 109 10.78 0.16 -12.17
C ALA A 109 9.93 -0.36 -11.00
N PHE A 110 10.12 -1.62 -10.61
CA PHE A 110 9.47 -2.22 -9.45
C PHE A 110 9.71 -1.40 -8.18
N ALA A 111 10.97 -1.14 -7.84
CA ALA A 111 11.33 -0.42 -6.63
C ALA A 111 10.75 1.00 -6.62
N PHE A 112 10.83 1.70 -7.75
CA PHE A 112 10.36 3.07 -7.90
C PHE A 112 8.83 3.17 -7.84
N VAL A 113 8.11 2.33 -8.60
CA VAL A 113 6.63 2.32 -8.64
C VAL A 113 6.05 1.86 -7.31
N TYR A 114 6.64 0.83 -6.70
CA TYR A 114 6.25 0.37 -5.37
C TYR A 114 6.45 1.47 -4.32
N GLY A 115 7.59 2.15 -4.35
CA GLY A 115 7.85 3.32 -3.51
C GLY A 115 6.80 4.41 -3.71
N GLY A 116 6.48 4.74 -4.95
CA GLY A 116 5.46 5.72 -5.31
C GLY A 116 4.08 5.37 -4.74
N GLY A 117 3.60 4.16 -5.00
CA GLY A 117 2.34 3.66 -4.43
C GLY A 117 2.32 3.73 -2.90
N ASN A 118 3.39 3.27 -2.25
CA ASN A 118 3.51 3.33 -0.80
C ASN A 118 3.58 4.78 -0.26
N GLY A 119 4.18 5.71 -1.02
CA GLY A 119 4.20 7.14 -0.68
C GLY A 119 2.79 7.73 -0.65
N LEU A 120 2.00 7.49 -1.69
CA LEU A 120 0.63 7.98 -1.80
C LEU A 120 -0.30 7.32 -0.76
N THR A 121 -0.14 6.02 -0.45
CA THR A 121 -0.95 5.35 0.58
C THR A 121 -0.74 5.95 1.96
N THR A 122 0.42 6.53 2.27
CA THR A 122 0.62 7.23 3.55
C THR A 122 -0.19 8.51 3.66
N ILE A 123 -0.48 9.18 2.54
CA ILE A 123 -1.34 10.37 2.48
C ILE A 123 -2.79 9.94 2.64
N THR A 124 -3.24 8.97 1.85
CA THR A 124 -4.65 8.50 1.89
C THR A 124 -5.02 7.87 3.22
N ARG A 125 -4.06 7.25 3.94
CA ARG A 125 -4.28 6.76 5.29
C ARG A 125 -4.70 7.85 6.27
N GLY A 126 -4.21 9.08 6.11
CA GLY A 126 -4.60 10.22 6.93
C GLY A 126 -5.85 10.95 6.43
N THR A 127 -5.99 11.10 5.10
CA THR A 127 -7.04 11.93 4.50
C THR A 127 -8.36 11.20 4.28
N LEU A 128 -8.32 9.90 3.99
CA LEU A 128 -9.52 9.11 3.72
C LEU A 128 -10.48 9.03 4.92
N PRO A 129 -10.02 8.77 6.16
CA PRO A 129 -10.91 8.78 7.32
C PRO A 129 -11.52 10.14 7.62
N LEU A 130 -10.83 11.25 7.27
CA LEU A 130 -11.38 12.59 7.44
C LEU A 130 -12.58 12.87 6.51
N ALA A 131 -12.64 12.19 5.37
CA ALA A 131 -13.79 12.28 4.47
C ALA A 131 -14.93 11.33 4.88
N LEU A 132 -14.60 10.18 5.49
CA LEU A 132 -15.55 9.12 5.82
C LEU A 132 -16.23 9.33 7.18
N PHE A 133 -15.47 9.73 8.21
CA PHE A 133 -15.91 9.76 9.60
C PHE A 133 -16.00 11.18 10.17
N ASP A 134 -16.73 11.32 11.27
CA ASP A 134 -16.83 12.57 12.00
C ASP A 134 -15.47 12.97 12.58
N ARG A 135 -15.10 14.24 12.39
CA ARG A 135 -13.82 14.80 12.84
C ARG A 135 -13.68 14.80 14.37
N SER A 136 -14.78 14.93 15.10
CA SER A 136 -14.77 14.92 16.57
C SER A 136 -14.34 13.57 17.15
N THR A 137 -14.62 12.46 16.44
CA THR A 137 -14.29 11.09 16.84
C THR A 137 -13.12 10.49 16.08
N TYR A 138 -12.52 11.24 15.16
CA TYR A 138 -11.47 10.79 14.23
C TYR A 138 -10.36 9.99 14.91
N GLY A 139 -9.75 10.54 15.97
CA GLY A 139 -8.62 9.90 16.63
C GLY A 139 -8.97 8.53 17.23
N LEU A 140 -10.15 8.40 17.84
CA LEU A 140 -10.63 7.16 18.43
C LEU A 140 -10.94 6.11 17.35
N VAL A 141 -11.65 6.52 16.31
CA VAL A 141 -12.06 5.62 15.21
C VAL A 141 -10.83 5.13 14.47
N VAL A 142 -9.96 6.03 14.02
CA VAL A 142 -8.74 5.68 13.28
C VAL A 142 -7.80 4.82 14.13
N GLY A 143 -7.61 5.15 15.41
CA GLY A 143 -6.81 4.35 16.33
C GLY A 143 -7.27 2.90 16.42
N ARG A 144 -8.58 2.68 16.57
CA ARG A 144 -9.17 1.33 16.61
C ARG A 144 -9.05 0.59 15.27
N LEU A 145 -9.27 1.28 14.15
CA LEU A 145 -9.19 0.69 12.81
C LEU A 145 -7.75 0.34 12.39
N LEU A 146 -6.75 1.04 12.92
CA LEU A 146 -5.33 0.76 12.66
C LEU A 146 -4.75 -0.36 13.54
N MET A 147 -5.40 -0.69 14.66
CA MET A 147 -4.88 -1.71 15.59
C MET A 147 -4.59 -3.06 14.92
N PRO A 148 -5.50 -3.65 14.09
CA PRO A 148 -5.21 -4.89 13.39
C PRO A 148 -3.99 -4.79 12.47
N SER A 149 -3.79 -3.62 11.84
CA SER A 149 -2.68 -3.41 10.91
C SER A 149 -1.32 -3.48 11.60
N PHE A 150 -1.19 -3.02 12.84
CA PHE A 150 0.07 -3.11 13.60
C PHE A 150 0.41 -4.56 13.96
N ILE A 151 -0.59 -5.35 14.39
CA ILE A 151 -0.41 -6.76 14.74
C ILE A 151 0.01 -7.56 13.50
N VAL A 152 -0.73 -7.42 12.40
CA VAL A 152 -0.49 -8.16 11.15
C VAL A 152 0.83 -7.73 10.51
N SER A 153 1.18 -6.44 10.53
CA SER A 153 2.45 -5.96 9.98
C SER A 153 3.67 -6.42 10.79
N ALA A 154 3.53 -6.59 12.11
CA ALA A 154 4.60 -7.16 12.94
C ALA A 154 4.92 -8.62 12.57
N ALA A 155 3.91 -9.40 12.16
CA ALA A 155 4.11 -10.78 11.69
C ALA A 155 4.66 -10.87 10.26
N SER A 156 4.55 -9.81 9.48
CA SER A 156 4.88 -9.81 8.05
C SER A 156 6.31 -10.28 7.74
N PRO A 157 7.38 -9.81 8.42
CA PRO A 157 8.74 -10.28 8.13
C PRO A 157 8.88 -11.80 8.32
N ILE A 158 8.23 -12.38 9.32
CA ILE A 158 8.27 -13.82 9.59
C ILE A 158 7.55 -14.59 8.49
N VAL A 159 6.39 -14.09 8.05
CA VAL A 159 5.64 -14.68 6.94
C VAL A 159 6.47 -14.66 5.66
N TYR A 160 7.08 -13.52 5.32
CA TYR A 160 7.95 -13.41 4.15
C TYR A 160 9.15 -14.33 4.23
N ALA A 161 9.87 -14.38 5.37
CA ALA A 161 10.98 -15.31 5.58
C ALA A 161 10.55 -16.75 5.33
N THR A 162 9.45 -17.20 5.94
CA THR A 162 8.92 -18.54 5.78
C THR A 162 8.55 -18.88 4.33
N ILE A 163 7.95 -17.93 3.62
CA ILE A 163 7.58 -18.12 2.20
C ILE A 163 8.84 -18.20 1.32
N ILE A 164 9.84 -17.34 1.56
CA ILE A 164 11.10 -17.35 0.83
C ILE A 164 11.84 -18.66 1.06
N ASP A 165 11.94 -19.11 2.29
CA ASP A 165 12.66 -20.35 2.65
C ASP A 165 12.01 -21.61 2.07
N ARG A 166 10.67 -21.66 2.01
CA ARG A 166 9.94 -22.85 1.54
C ARG A 166 9.65 -22.87 0.05
N PHE A 167 9.38 -21.71 -0.54
CA PHE A 167 8.83 -21.59 -1.89
C PHE A 167 9.64 -20.65 -2.80
N GLY A 168 10.69 -20.01 -2.26
CA GLY A 168 11.58 -19.15 -3.01
C GLY A 168 11.09 -17.69 -3.14
N ASN A 169 11.97 -16.85 -3.72
CA ASN A 169 11.76 -15.41 -3.79
C ASN A 169 10.58 -14.99 -4.68
N GLN A 170 10.31 -15.74 -5.75
CA GLN A 170 9.16 -15.47 -6.61
C GLN A 170 7.83 -15.66 -5.87
N ALA A 171 7.73 -16.64 -4.97
CA ALA A 171 6.55 -16.88 -4.18
C ALA A 171 6.25 -15.70 -3.23
N ALA A 172 7.28 -15.03 -2.72
CA ALA A 172 7.10 -13.81 -1.92
C ALA A 172 6.48 -12.66 -2.75
N LEU A 173 6.86 -12.53 -4.03
CA LEU A 173 6.23 -11.55 -4.94
C LEU A 173 4.79 -11.94 -5.27
N VAL A 174 4.49 -13.22 -5.47
CA VAL A 174 3.11 -13.71 -5.69
C VAL A 174 2.23 -13.43 -4.48
N LEU A 175 2.71 -13.69 -3.25
CA LEU A 175 2.03 -13.29 -2.02
C LEU A 175 1.75 -11.78 -2.02
N SER A 176 2.77 -10.98 -2.39
CA SER A 176 2.65 -9.53 -2.42
C SER A 176 1.60 -9.06 -3.44
N ILE A 177 1.53 -9.68 -4.62
CA ILE A 177 0.49 -9.42 -5.62
C ILE A 177 -0.90 -9.71 -5.04
N ALA A 178 -1.07 -10.87 -4.40
CA ALA A 178 -2.36 -11.26 -3.83
C ALA A 178 -2.83 -10.27 -2.76
N VAL A 179 -1.94 -9.87 -1.84
CA VAL A 179 -2.25 -8.89 -0.79
C VAL A 179 -2.50 -7.49 -1.38
N ALA A 180 -1.75 -7.10 -2.40
CA ALA A 180 -1.95 -5.82 -3.09
C ALA A 180 -3.29 -5.78 -3.86
N CYS A 181 -3.69 -6.89 -4.49
CA CYS A 181 -5.00 -7.02 -5.14
C CYS A 181 -6.15 -6.96 -4.12
N LEU A 182 -5.97 -7.52 -2.92
CA LEU A 182 -6.95 -7.39 -1.83
C LEU A 182 -7.12 -5.92 -1.42
N ALA A 183 -6.02 -5.18 -1.26
CA ALA A 183 -6.06 -3.74 -0.96
C ALA A 183 -6.77 -2.95 -2.06
N LEU A 184 -6.46 -3.25 -3.32
CA LEU A 184 -7.09 -2.61 -4.48
C LEU A 184 -8.60 -2.93 -4.57
N ALA A 185 -9.00 -4.17 -4.34
CA ALA A 185 -10.42 -4.57 -4.33
C ALA A 185 -11.20 -3.85 -3.22
N ALA A 186 -10.61 -3.73 -2.02
CA ALA A 186 -11.21 -2.99 -0.92
C ALA A 186 -11.30 -1.48 -1.22
N ALA A 187 -10.29 -0.90 -1.88
CA ALA A 187 -10.30 0.50 -2.32
C ALA A 187 -11.37 0.74 -3.39
N ALA A 188 -11.52 -0.16 -4.35
CA ALA A 188 -12.57 -0.11 -5.36
C ALA A 188 -13.96 -0.19 -4.73
N ALA A 189 -14.20 -1.13 -3.82
CA ALA A 189 -15.46 -1.25 -3.09
C ALA A 189 -15.80 0.03 -2.32
N LEU A 190 -14.81 0.63 -1.66
CA LEU A 190 -14.98 1.89 -0.94
C LEU A 190 -15.35 3.04 -1.90
N GLN A 191 -14.65 3.15 -3.02
CA GLN A 191 -14.91 4.17 -4.03
C GLN A 191 -16.31 4.03 -4.62
N PHE A 192 -16.72 2.82 -5.05
CA PHE A 192 -18.06 2.58 -5.62
C PHE A 192 -19.19 2.91 -4.64
N ARG A 193 -18.97 2.67 -3.34
CA ARG A 193 -20.02 2.91 -2.34
C ARG A 193 -20.15 4.36 -1.90
N PHE A 194 -19.04 5.13 -1.85
CA PHE A 194 -19.03 6.43 -1.19
C PHE A 194 -18.70 7.62 -2.10
N ARG A 195 -18.11 7.44 -3.27
CA ARG A 195 -17.72 8.55 -4.16
C ARG A 195 -18.89 9.31 -4.77
N GLY A 196 -20.07 8.72 -4.85
CA GLY A 196 -21.26 9.33 -5.45
C GLY A 196 -22.20 10.02 -4.45
N ARG A 197 -21.83 10.08 -3.18
CA ARG A 197 -22.57 10.71 -2.08
C ARG A 197 -21.85 11.99 -1.66
#